data_130abd564eeed7105543e0192d130c28
#
_entry.id   130abd564eeed7105543e0192d130c28
#
_cell.length_a   1.000
_cell.length_b   1.000
_cell.length_c   1.000
_cell.angle_alpha   90.00
_cell.angle_beta   90.00
_cell.angle_gamma   90.00
#
_symmetry.space_group_name_H-M   'P 1'
#
loop_
_entity.id
_entity.type
_entity.pdbx_description
1 polymer ?
#
loop_
_entity_poly.entity_id
_entity_poly.type
_entity_poly.pdbx_seq_one_letter_code
_entity_poly.pdbx_strand_id
1 'polypeptide(L)'
;MAATRTTDYAVRALVALALEGESGKVKRASALALASGTPGKFMEQVMRWLRQGGFVVSRRGSGGGYELARPAEKIRMSEVVAWVDGRGVARGEGRKDAVGEAWGKLQRDAASAASKVLAAETLGRLAERVRAKLNAKGRTTEYQI
;
A
#
# COMPACT_ATOMS: atom_id res chain seq x y z
N MET A 1 -5.96 13.99 4.18
CA MET A 1 -6.05 13.09 3.01
C MET A 1 -6.65 11.76 3.46
N ALA A 2 -7.86 11.49 3.06
CA ALA A 2 -8.44 10.18 3.31
C ALA A 2 -7.83 9.19 2.31
N ALA A 3 -7.25 8.10 2.81
CA ALA A 3 -6.78 7.04 1.94
C ALA A 3 -7.97 6.46 1.15
N THR A 4 -7.79 6.27 -0.14
CA THR A 4 -8.82 5.61 -0.95
C THR A 4 -8.93 4.13 -0.55
N ARG A 5 -10.06 3.51 -0.88
CA ARG A 5 -10.23 2.06 -0.66
C ARG A 5 -9.16 1.25 -1.39
N THR A 6 -8.75 1.69 -2.57
CA THR A 6 -7.66 1.08 -3.33
C THR A 6 -6.34 1.15 -2.59
N THR A 7 -6.02 2.29 -1.99
CA THR A 7 -4.82 2.47 -1.18
C THR A 7 -4.85 1.56 0.05
N ASP A 8 -5.97 1.47 0.73
CA ASP A 8 -6.13 0.55 1.88
C ASP A 8 -5.85 -0.90 1.47
N TYR A 9 -6.41 -1.35 0.36
CA TYR A 9 -6.16 -2.70 -0.16
C TYR A 9 -4.69 -2.93 -0.53
N ALA A 10 -4.06 -1.95 -1.17
CA ALA A 10 -2.64 -2.03 -1.53
C ALA A 10 -1.74 -2.12 -0.28
N VAL A 11 -1.99 -1.29 0.72
CA VAL A 11 -1.25 -1.31 1.98
C VAL A 11 -1.42 -2.65 2.69
N ARG A 12 -2.64 -3.18 2.76
CA ARG A 12 -2.91 -4.49 3.37
C ARG A 12 -2.15 -5.62 2.68
N ALA A 13 -2.12 -5.62 1.34
CA ALA A 13 -1.39 -6.61 0.57
C ALA A 13 0.12 -6.53 0.84
N LEU A 14 0.68 -5.32 0.81
CA LEU A 14 2.12 -5.12 1.08
C LEU A 14 2.49 -5.51 2.51
N VAL A 15 1.67 -5.17 3.49
CA VAL A 15 1.89 -5.58 4.89
C VAL A 15 1.85 -7.10 5.02
N ALA A 16 0.88 -7.77 4.37
CA ALA A 16 0.82 -9.23 4.37
C ALA A 16 2.10 -9.86 3.82
N LEU A 17 2.65 -9.30 2.72
CA LEU A 17 3.92 -9.76 2.18
C LEU A 17 5.11 -9.48 3.11
N ALA A 18 5.11 -8.31 3.75
CA ALA A 18 6.18 -7.94 4.69
C ALA A 18 6.19 -8.80 5.95
N LEU A 19 5.02 -9.24 6.42
CA LEU A 19 4.90 -10.10 7.60
C LEU A 19 5.49 -11.51 7.38
N GLU A 20 5.62 -11.97 6.13
CA GLU A 20 6.28 -13.25 5.82
C GLU A 20 7.79 -13.21 6.03
N GLY A 21 8.37 -12.04 6.19
CA GLY A 21 9.80 -11.84 6.40
C GLY A 21 10.64 -11.98 5.13
N GLU A 22 11.95 -12.00 5.31
CA GLU A 22 12.93 -12.04 4.21
C GLU A 22 13.02 -13.39 3.47
N SER A 23 12.19 -14.36 3.86
CA SER A 23 12.32 -15.74 3.38
C SER A 23 11.80 -15.98 1.96
N GLY A 24 11.50 -14.90 1.21
CA GLY A 24 11.11 -15.03 -0.20
C GLY A 24 9.80 -15.80 -0.42
N LYS A 25 8.91 -15.82 0.55
CA LYS A 25 7.62 -16.50 0.41
C LYS A 25 6.71 -15.74 -0.53
N VAL A 26 6.43 -16.38 -1.62
CA VAL A 26 5.53 -15.89 -2.66
C VAL A 26 4.07 -16.14 -2.21
N LYS A 27 3.21 -15.13 -2.37
CA LYS A 27 1.78 -15.27 -2.09
C LYS A 27 0.95 -14.96 -3.32
N ARG A 28 -0.04 -15.81 -3.58
CA ARG A 28 -0.99 -15.59 -4.66
C ARG A 28 -1.94 -14.44 -4.32
N ALA A 29 -2.41 -13.75 -5.35
CA ALA A 29 -3.40 -12.67 -5.19
C ALA A 29 -4.65 -13.16 -4.44
N SER A 30 -5.08 -14.40 -4.68
CA SER A 30 -6.21 -15.01 -3.96
C SER A 30 -5.98 -15.12 -2.45
N ALA A 31 -4.77 -15.49 -2.04
CA ALA A 31 -4.40 -15.56 -0.61
C ALA A 31 -4.34 -14.16 0.01
N LEU A 32 -3.80 -13.18 -0.70
CA LEU A 32 -3.77 -11.79 -0.25
C LEU A 32 -5.17 -11.19 -0.15
N ALA A 33 -6.05 -11.51 -1.10
CA ALA A 33 -7.44 -11.10 -1.06
C ALA A 33 -8.17 -11.65 0.17
N LEU A 34 -7.98 -12.94 0.44
CA LEU A 34 -8.59 -13.59 1.61
C LEU A 34 -8.08 -12.97 2.92
N ALA A 35 -6.76 -12.79 3.05
CA ALA A 35 -6.15 -12.22 4.25
C ALA A 35 -6.60 -10.80 4.53
N SER A 36 -6.85 -10.00 3.50
CA SER A 36 -7.20 -8.58 3.61
C SER A 36 -8.71 -8.30 3.53
N GLY A 37 -9.52 -9.32 3.28
CA GLY A 37 -10.96 -9.14 3.06
C GLY A 37 -11.29 -8.37 1.78
N THR A 38 -10.41 -8.41 0.79
CA THR A 38 -10.54 -7.70 -0.48
C THR A 38 -11.15 -8.63 -1.53
N PRO A 39 -12.08 -8.16 -2.40
CA PRO A 39 -12.54 -8.97 -3.52
C PRO A 39 -11.40 -9.43 -4.43
N GLY A 40 -11.39 -10.71 -4.81
CA GLY A 40 -10.29 -11.33 -5.55
C GLY A 40 -9.91 -10.63 -6.85
N LYS A 41 -10.90 -10.27 -7.66
CA LYS A 41 -10.68 -9.54 -8.93
C LYS A 41 -10.02 -8.18 -8.69
N PHE A 42 -10.41 -7.51 -7.63
CA PHE A 42 -9.86 -6.21 -7.26
C PHE A 42 -8.41 -6.36 -6.76
N MET A 43 -8.13 -7.37 -5.97
CA MET A 43 -6.78 -7.67 -5.51
C MET A 43 -5.82 -7.98 -6.67
N GLU A 44 -6.25 -8.73 -7.67
CA GLU A 44 -5.44 -8.97 -8.87
C GLU A 44 -5.06 -7.66 -9.58
N GLN A 45 -6.00 -6.73 -9.68
CA GLN A 45 -5.74 -5.42 -10.27
C GLN A 45 -4.77 -4.59 -9.41
N VAL A 46 -4.96 -4.58 -8.11
CA VAL A 46 -4.08 -3.90 -7.16
C VAL A 46 -2.65 -4.45 -7.26
N MET A 47 -2.50 -5.77 -7.32
CA MET A 47 -1.19 -6.39 -7.43
C MET A 47 -0.50 -6.08 -8.75
N ARG A 48 -1.24 -5.96 -9.85
CA ARG A 48 -0.68 -5.49 -11.13
C ARG A 48 -0.16 -4.06 -11.04
N TRP A 49 -0.89 -3.18 -10.39
CA TRP A 49 -0.45 -1.81 -10.17
C TRP A 49 0.81 -1.74 -9.31
N LEU A 50 0.86 -2.51 -8.24
CA LEU A 50 2.03 -2.57 -7.37
C LEU A 50 3.25 -3.15 -8.11
N ARG A 51 3.05 -4.10 -9.00
CA ARG A 51 4.12 -4.62 -9.85
C ARG A 51 4.62 -3.55 -10.82
N GLN A 52 3.72 -2.83 -11.47
CA GLN A 52 4.08 -1.74 -12.37
C GLN A 52 4.85 -0.63 -11.66
N GLY A 53 4.53 -0.40 -10.40
CA GLY A 53 5.24 0.57 -9.54
C GLY A 53 6.58 0.09 -9.00
N GLY A 54 6.93 -1.18 -9.23
CA GLY A 54 8.19 -1.75 -8.74
C GLY A 54 8.19 -2.13 -7.26
N PHE A 55 7.03 -2.25 -6.63
CA PHE A 55 6.91 -2.64 -5.22
C PHE A 55 6.89 -4.16 -5.03
N VAL A 56 6.38 -4.88 -6.00
CA VAL A 56 6.30 -6.34 -5.99
C VAL A 56 6.80 -6.91 -7.31
N VAL A 57 7.22 -8.16 -7.29
CA VAL A 57 7.53 -8.95 -8.47
C VAL A 57 6.63 -10.18 -8.49
N SER A 58 6.33 -10.70 -9.68
CA SER A 58 5.53 -11.90 -9.84
C SER A 58 6.42 -13.10 -10.14
N ARG A 59 6.03 -14.26 -9.61
CA ARG A 59 6.63 -15.55 -9.92
C ARG A 59 5.58 -16.43 -10.59
N ARG A 60 5.97 -17.08 -11.69
CA ARG A 60 5.10 -18.00 -12.42
C ARG A 60 5.22 -19.43 -11.87
N GLY A 61 4.21 -20.24 -12.15
CA GLY A 61 4.20 -21.68 -11.88
C GLY A 61 3.37 -22.08 -10.66
N SER A 62 3.45 -23.35 -10.28
CA SER A 62 2.64 -23.94 -9.21
C SER A 62 2.93 -23.37 -7.81
N GLY A 63 4.14 -22.86 -7.59
CA GLY A 63 4.51 -22.11 -6.38
C GLY A 63 4.50 -20.61 -6.59
N GLY A 64 3.83 -20.11 -7.64
CA GLY A 64 3.87 -18.73 -8.08
C GLY A 64 2.99 -17.79 -7.26
N GLY A 65 3.10 -16.52 -7.55
CA GLY A 65 2.39 -15.44 -6.90
C GLY A 65 3.23 -14.17 -6.88
N TYR A 66 3.11 -13.41 -5.80
CA TYR A 66 3.82 -12.14 -5.62
C TYR A 66 4.71 -12.16 -4.40
N GLU A 67 5.83 -11.45 -4.49
CA GLU A 67 6.71 -11.17 -3.37
C GLU A 67 7.17 -9.70 -3.44
N LEU A 68 7.71 -9.16 -2.35
CA LEU A 68 8.24 -7.81 -2.36
C LEU A 68 9.44 -7.73 -3.31
N ALA A 69 9.51 -6.65 -4.11
CA ALA A 69 10.61 -6.43 -5.05
C ALA A 69 11.91 -6.01 -4.34
N ARG A 70 11.80 -5.48 -3.14
CA ARG A 70 12.90 -5.00 -2.32
C ARG A 70 12.56 -5.11 -0.84
N PRO A 71 13.55 -5.02 0.06
CA PRO A 71 13.29 -5.10 1.50
C PRO A 71 12.22 -4.10 1.95
N ALA A 72 11.32 -4.52 2.83
CA ALA A 72 10.24 -3.68 3.33
C ALA A 72 10.74 -2.38 3.98
N GLU A 73 11.90 -2.40 4.60
CA GLU A 73 12.54 -1.23 5.21
C GLU A 73 12.97 -0.17 4.18
N LYS A 74 13.04 -0.55 2.92
CA LYS A 74 13.40 0.34 1.80
C LYS A 74 12.21 0.81 0.99
N ILE A 75 11.00 0.44 1.37
CA ILE A 75 9.76 0.89 0.75
C ILE A 75 9.15 1.97 1.65
N ARG A 76 9.16 3.21 1.20
CA ARG A 76 8.54 4.31 1.92
C ARG A 76 7.04 4.36 1.64
N MET A 77 6.25 4.60 2.68
CA MET A 77 4.80 4.66 2.51
C MET A 77 4.35 5.82 1.62
N SER A 78 5.12 6.90 1.57
CA SER A 78 4.86 8.02 0.65
C SER A 78 4.93 7.58 -0.83
N GLU A 79 5.86 6.71 -1.19
CA GLU A 79 5.98 6.17 -2.56
C GLU A 79 4.76 5.32 -2.92
N VAL A 80 4.32 4.46 -2.01
CA VAL A 80 3.15 3.60 -2.21
C VAL A 80 1.89 4.43 -2.42
N VAL A 81 1.63 5.38 -1.53
CA VAL A 81 0.44 6.23 -1.59
C VAL A 81 0.44 7.09 -2.85
N ALA A 82 1.57 7.71 -3.18
CA ALA A 82 1.69 8.52 -4.40
C ALA A 82 1.43 7.70 -5.66
N TRP A 83 1.94 6.49 -5.73
CA TRP A 83 1.73 5.61 -6.88
C TRP A 83 0.28 5.16 -7.02
N VAL A 84 -0.32 4.69 -5.94
CA VAL A 84 -1.68 4.14 -5.96
C VAL A 84 -2.73 5.24 -6.11
N ASP A 85 -2.62 6.34 -5.36
CA ASP A 85 -3.56 7.46 -5.42
C ASP A 85 -3.44 8.25 -6.73
N GLY A 86 -2.27 8.26 -7.35
CA GLY A 86 -2.03 8.92 -8.62
C GLY A 86 -2.72 8.26 -9.81
N ARG A 87 -3.28 7.07 -9.64
CA ARG A 87 -3.94 6.33 -10.71
C ARG A 87 -5.42 6.71 -10.80
N GLY A 88 -5.81 7.25 -11.94
CA GLY A 88 -7.22 7.48 -12.26
C GLY A 88 -7.81 8.78 -11.73
N VAL A 89 -7.05 9.62 -11.08
CA VAL A 89 -7.48 10.98 -10.76
C VAL A 89 -6.89 11.92 -11.81
N ALA A 90 -7.69 12.26 -12.82
CA ALA A 90 -7.45 13.48 -13.55
C ALA A 90 -7.57 14.62 -12.52
N ARG A 91 -6.44 15.14 -12.06
CA ARG A 91 -6.42 16.39 -11.31
C ARG A 91 -6.83 17.47 -12.28
N GLY A 92 -8.14 17.76 -12.34
CA GLY A 92 -8.63 18.92 -13.04
C GLY A 92 -7.92 20.15 -12.48
N GLU A 93 -7.47 21.05 -13.36
CA GLU A 93 -7.02 22.35 -12.91
C GLU A 93 -8.16 22.97 -12.12
N GLY A 94 -7.90 23.33 -10.85
CA GLY A 94 -8.87 24.04 -10.03
C GLY A 94 -9.29 25.34 -10.70
N ARG A 95 -10.47 25.82 -10.41
CA ARG A 95 -10.94 27.10 -10.92
C ARG A 95 -9.94 28.21 -10.57
N LYS A 96 -9.63 29.04 -11.56
CA LYS A 96 -8.68 30.16 -11.41
C LYS A 96 -9.43 31.41 -10.90
N ASP A 97 -9.96 31.31 -9.70
CA ASP A 97 -10.55 32.44 -8.98
C ASP A 97 -9.96 32.50 -7.56
N ALA A 98 -10.28 33.54 -6.80
CA ALA A 98 -9.70 33.72 -5.47
C ALA A 98 -9.95 32.54 -4.51
N VAL A 99 -11.10 31.90 -4.62
CA VAL A 99 -11.42 30.71 -3.81
C VAL A 99 -10.58 29.51 -4.27
N GLY A 100 -10.47 29.30 -5.57
CA GLY A 100 -9.66 28.21 -6.15
C GLY A 100 -8.19 28.34 -5.81
N GLU A 101 -7.64 29.57 -5.80
CA GLU A 101 -6.25 29.81 -5.40
C GLU A 101 -6.02 29.52 -3.92
N ALA A 102 -6.86 30.05 -3.04
CA ALA A 102 -6.75 29.83 -1.61
C ALA A 102 -6.97 28.38 -1.23
N TRP A 103 -8.00 27.75 -1.77
CA TRP A 103 -8.31 26.33 -1.55
C TRP A 103 -7.21 25.43 -2.09
N GLY A 104 -6.73 25.70 -3.30
CA GLY A 104 -5.66 24.94 -3.94
C GLY A 104 -4.36 25.01 -3.13
N LYS A 105 -4.03 26.18 -2.57
CA LYS A 105 -2.90 26.32 -1.68
C LYS A 105 -3.05 25.44 -0.43
N LEU A 106 -4.19 25.50 0.23
CA LEU A 106 -4.47 24.70 1.42
C LEU A 106 -4.37 23.21 1.12
N GLN A 107 -4.92 22.76 -0.02
CA GLN A 107 -4.82 21.37 -0.44
C GLN A 107 -3.36 20.94 -0.67
N ARG A 108 -2.55 21.77 -1.30
CA ARG A 108 -1.11 21.49 -1.49
C ARG A 108 -0.35 21.42 -0.18
N ASP A 109 -0.63 22.34 0.74
CA ASP A 109 -0.01 22.37 2.06
C ASP A 109 -0.37 21.10 2.86
N ALA A 110 -1.64 20.69 2.83
CA ALA A 110 -2.11 19.46 3.47
C ALA A 110 -1.46 18.21 2.84
N ALA A 111 -1.37 18.15 1.51
CA ALA A 111 -0.72 17.05 0.80
C ALA A 111 0.78 16.98 1.12
N SER A 112 1.45 18.13 1.20
CA SER A 112 2.86 18.20 1.60
C SER A 112 3.09 17.71 3.02
N ALA A 113 2.24 18.10 3.96
CA ALA A 113 2.33 17.65 5.36
C ALA A 113 2.10 16.13 5.45
N ALA A 114 1.08 15.61 4.75
CA ALA A 114 0.80 14.18 4.70
C ALA A 114 1.97 13.40 4.10
N SER A 115 2.56 13.89 3.02
CA SER A 115 3.71 13.27 2.36
C SER A 115 4.92 13.18 3.29
N LYS A 116 5.18 14.20 4.10
CA LYS A 116 6.27 14.19 5.10
C LYS A 116 6.07 13.10 6.14
N VAL A 117 4.86 12.94 6.67
CA VAL A 117 4.52 11.89 7.63
C VAL A 117 4.71 10.51 7.00
N LEU A 118 4.20 10.31 5.79
CA LEU A 118 4.30 9.04 5.08
C LEU A 118 5.75 8.72 4.66
N ALA A 119 6.55 9.72 4.32
CA ALA A 119 7.96 9.55 3.96
C ALA A 119 8.83 9.13 5.15
N ALA A 120 8.44 9.50 6.35
CA ALA A 120 9.13 9.09 7.58
C ALA A 120 8.82 7.64 7.96
N GLU A 121 7.79 7.02 7.38
CA GLU A 121 7.39 5.64 7.66
C GLU A 121 7.78 4.72 6.50
N THR A 122 8.30 3.55 6.85
CA THR A 122 8.58 2.48 5.88
C THR A 122 7.56 1.36 6.04
N LEU A 123 7.43 0.54 4.99
CA LEU A 123 6.61 -0.65 5.04
C LEU A 123 7.08 -1.61 6.15
N GLY A 124 8.39 -1.73 6.35
CA GLY A 124 8.97 -2.56 7.41
C GLY A 124 8.52 -2.11 8.79
N ARG A 125 8.59 -0.82 9.08
CA ARG A 125 8.14 -0.29 10.37
C ARG A 125 6.63 -0.43 10.57
N LEU A 126 5.86 -0.23 9.51
CA LEU A 126 4.42 -0.44 9.57
C LEU A 126 4.09 -1.91 9.86
N ALA A 127 4.77 -2.84 9.19
CA ALA A 127 4.61 -4.28 9.41
C ALA A 127 4.98 -4.67 10.86
N GLU A 128 6.03 -4.09 11.43
CA GLU A 128 6.40 -4.30 12.84
C GLU A 128 5.30 -3.85 13.79
N ARG A 129 4.69 -2.70 13.53
CA ARG A 129 3.54 -2.24 14.34
C ARG A 129 2.35 -3.18 14.25
N VAL A 130 2.08 -3.71 13.07
CA VAL A 130 1.00 -4.69 12.85
C VAL A 130 1.33 -5.99 13.60
N ARG A 131 2.57 -6.48 13.49
CA ARG A 131 3.02 -7.68 14.19
C ARG A 131 2.84 -7.55 15.70
N ALA A 132 3.25 -6.42 16.26
CA ALA A 132 3.10 -6.14 17.68
C ALA A 132 1.62 -6.16 18.13
N LYS A 133 0.73 -5.59 17.32
CA LYS A 133 -0.72 -5.61 17.58
C LYS A 133 -1.32 -7.01 17.48
N LEU A 134 -0.89 -7.80 16.52
CA LEU A 134 -1.35 -9.19 16.37
C LEU A 134 -0.88 -10.04 17.55
N ASN A 135 0.36 -9.90 17.99
CA ASN A 135 0.93 -10.61 19.13
C ASN A 135 0.20 -10.24 20.43
N ALA A 136 -0.10 -8.97 20.65
CA ALA A 136 -0.84 -8.49 21.81
C ALA A 136 -2.27 -9.07 21.88
N LYS A 137 -2.85 -9.40 20.72
CA LYS A 137 -4.17 -10.04 20.63
C LYS A 137 -4.13 -11.57 20.65
N GLY A 138 -2.96 -12.19 20.85
CA GLY A 138 -2.78 -13.64 20.81
C GLY A 138 -2.88 -14.25 19.41
N ARG A 139 -2.76 -13.45 18.36
CA ARG A 139 -2.80 -13.89 16.95
C ARG A 139 -1.38 -13.94 16.38
N THR A 140 -0.69 -15.05 16.56
CA THR A 140 0.73 -15.17 16.19
C THR A 140 0.98 -15.74 14.79
N THR A 141 0.00 -16.37 14.15
CA THR A 141 0.21 -17.14 12.92
C THR A 141 -0.79 -16.92 11.80
N GLU A 142 -1.89 -16.24 12.05
CA GLU A 142 -2.89 -16.00 11.04
C GLU A 142 -2.95 -14.52 10.66
N TYR A 143 -2.77 -14.25 9.36
CA TYR A 143 -2.84 -12.91 8.79
C TYR A 143 -4.27 -12.46 8.63
N GLN A 144 -4.93 -12.16 9.71
CA GLN A 144 -6.14 -11.37 9.67
C GLN A 144 -5.76 -9.95 10.05
N ILE A 145 -5.48 -9.19 9.04
CA ILE A 145 -5.10 -7.79 9.19
C ILE A 145 -6.35 -6.93 9.35
#